data_fb00ebc59bde8a01ae7c0fcfb2bb3f13
#
_entry.id   fb00ebc59bde8a01ae7c0fcfb2bb3f13
#
_cell.length_a   1.000
_cell.length_b   1.000
_cell.length_c   1.000
_cell.angle_alpha   90.00
_cell.angle_beta   90.00
_cell.angle_gamma   90.00
#
_symmetry.space_group_name_H-M   'P 1'
#
loop_
_entity.id
_entity.type
_entity.pdbx_description
1 polymer ?
#
loop_
_entity_poly.entity_id
_entity_poly.type
_entity_poly.pdbx_seq_one_letter_code
_entity_poly.pdbx_strand_id
1 'polypeptide(L)'
;MNIRSASVIRCPPRWLLLRLESSDGEVGWGEAIGDLHEEVEAALKAMCDRVSGTDITGIERITQEMHKGRFWRDGPVLNTAISALEMALWDLRGKQVGAPVHQLLGGPVRDKVNVYRNLWGRNPDEFASSGKAAIDEGLEMVKISPAGPTTTTPSDTELQGIIDTVMSVRNAIGDAKLAIDLHGRLTPAASRRLLPLLEPFDLSFVEEPCLPDGSVHHLRDLQQLHLEQRIPLATGERLLSKRQFADHLFPSPVAAVIQPDLSLVGGIRAGVEIGAMCEAAQVALAPHCPYGPIQLAASLQVAAASPAHAFQEFQSLGGAAGGGTPGAGANWAFNLLATPFVVEDGMVEVPNGPGLGIDVQEHLIEEHMDAWNPHPPTLWHHADGSHAEW
;
A
#
# COMPACT_ATOMS: atom_id res chain seq x y z
N MET A 1 5.87 -27.95 -12.56
CA MET A 1 4.96 -27.92 -11.38
C MET A 1 3.67 -27.25 -11.81
N ASN A 2 2.55 -27.92 -11.58
CA ASN A 2 1.23 -27.38 -11.96
C ASN A 2 0.44 -27.00 -10.73
N ILE A 3 -0.50 -26.06 -10.86
CA ILE A 3 -1.46 -25.72 -9.81
C ILE A 3 -2.43 -26.87 -9.64
N ARG A 4 -2.46 -27.49 -8.45
CA ARG A 4 -3.41 -28.54 -8.09
C ARG A 4 -4.75 -27.98 -7.65
N SER A 5 -4.71 -26.95 -6.82
CA SER A 5 -5.89 -26.25 -6.32
C SER A 5 -5.61 -24.78 -6.06
N ALA A 6 -6.67 -23.99 -6.11
CA ALA A 6 -6.66 -22.58 -5.77
C ALA A 6 -7.88 -22.27 -4.90
N SER A 7 -7.70 -21.51 -3.84
CA SER A 7 -8.79 -21.15 -2.92
C SER A 7 -8.63 -19.71 -2.44
N VAL A 8 -9.79 -19.08 -2.19
CA VAL A 8 -9.88 -17.75 -1.59
C VAL A 8 -10.22 -17.90 -0.13
N ILE A 9 -9.46 -17.25 0.73
CA ILE A 9 -9.59 -17.33 2.18
C ILE A 9 -9.87 -15.94 2.72
N ARG A 10 -10.98 -15.79 3.44
CA ARG A 10 -11.25 -14.61 4.26
C ARG A 10 -10.36 -14.69 5.49
N CYS A 11 -9.51 -13.73 5.68
CA CYS A 11 -8.59 -13.65 6.81
C CYS A 11 -8.92 -12.43 7.66
N PRO A 12 -9.37 -12.63 8.90
CA PRO A 12 -9.62 -11.50 9.78
C PRO A 12 -8.36 -10.63 9.99
N PRO A 13 -8.51 -9.32 10.25
CA PRO A 13 -9.82 -8.67 10.43
C PRO A 13 -10.57 -8.41 9.12
N ARG A 14 -9.88 -8.28 7.95
CA ARG A 14 -10.51 -7.85 6.70
C ARG A 14 -9.76 -8.22 5.42
N TRP A 15 -8.79 -9.13 5.48
CA TRP A 15 -7.94 -9.45 4.32
C TRP A 15 -8.55 -10.57 3.48
N LEU A 16 -8.32 -10.51 2.17
CA LEU A 16 -8.63 -11.57 1.24
C LEU A 16 -7.33 -12.21 0.75
N LEU A 17 -7.12 -13.46 1.11
CA LEU A 17 -5.94 -14.21 0.73
C LEU A 17 -6.25 -15.17 -0.41
N LEU A 18 -5.33 -15.29 -1.35
CA LEU A 18 -5.32 -16.34 -2.36
C LEU A 18 -4.27 -17.39 -1.96
N ARG A 19 -4.73 -18.63 -1.83
CA ARG A 19 -3.90 -19.80 -1.58
C ARG A 19 -3.84 -20.65 -2.85
N LEU A 20 -2.65 -20.82 -3.40
CA LEU A 20 -2.39 -21.75 -4.49
C LEU A 20 -1.66 -22.97 -3.93
N GLU A 21 -2.08 -24.15 -4.32
CA GLU A 21 -1.38 -25.39 -3.99
C GLU A 21 -0.89 -26.07 -5.26
N SER A 22 0.38 -26.43 -5.27
CA SER A 22 1.00 -27.10 -6.38
C SER A 22 0.77 -28.62 -6.38
N SER A 23 1.05 -29.28 -7.51
CA SER A 23 1.01 -30.76 -7.62
C SER A 23 1.92 -31.46 -6.63
N ASP A 24 2.98 -30.79 -6.18
CA ASP A 24 4.00 -31.33 -5.28
C ASP A 24 3.70 -31.01 -3.79
N GLY A 25 2.59 -30.31 -3.52
CA GLY A 25 2.13 -29.98 -2.18
C GLY A 25 2.64 -28.63 -1.63
N GLU A 26 3.45 -27.89 -2.38
CA GLU A 26 3.89 -26.55 -1.98
C GLU A 26 2.72 -25.56 -2.06
N VAL A 27 2.69 -24.61 -1.12
CA VAL A 27 1.64 -23.59 -1.03
C VAL A 27 2.24 -22.21 -1.30
N GLY A 28 1.62 -21.46 -2.20
CA GLY A 28 1.93 -20.06 -2.47
C GLY A 28 0.79 -19.15 -2.07
N TRP A 29 1.16 -17.97 -1.58
CA TRP A 29 0.25 -17.00 -1.00
C TRP A 29 0.25 -15.69 -1.79
N GLY A 30 -0.93 -15.12 -1.95
CA GLY A 30 -1.15 -13.75 -2.45
C GLY A 30 -2.21 -13.06 -1.61
N GLU A 31 -2.23 -11.73 -1.68
CA GLU A 31 -3.17 -10.91 -0.93
C GLU A 31 -3.82 -9.89 -1.86
N ALA A 32 -5.13 -9.74 -1.74
CA ALA A 32 -5.94 -8.77 -2.45
C ALA A 32 -6.46 -7.69 -1.49
N ILE A 33 -6.85 -6.54 -2.03
CA ILE A 33 -7.50 -5.49 -1.23
C ILE A 33 -8.77 -6.03 -0.57
N GLY A 34 -9.05 -5.56 0.65
CA GLY A 34 -10.21 -5.98 1.42
C GLY A 34 -11.42 -5.04 1.33
N ASP A 35 -11.29 -3.88 0.70
CA ASP A 35 -12.35 -2.86 0.73
C ASP A 35 -13.58 -3.19 -0.14
N LEU A 36 -13.37 -3.88 -1.25
CA LEU A 36 -14.43 -4.38 -2.14
C LEU A 36 -14.53 -5.90 -2.00
N HIS A 37 -14.62 -6.39 -0.77
CA HIS A 37 -14.37 -7.80 -0.44
C HIS A 37 -15.29 -8.80 -1.18
N GLU A 38 -16.58 -8.49 -1.38
CA GLU A 38 -17.51 -9.39 -2.08
C GLU A 38 -17.20 -9.47 -3.57
N GLU A 39 -16.97 -8.33 -4.21
CA GLU A 39 -16.64 -8.23 -5.63
C GLU A 39 -15.27 -8.84 -5.93
N VAL A 40 -14.29 -8.57 -5.08
CA VAL A 40 -12.93 -9.11 -5.20
C VAL A 40 -12.92 -10.60 -4.96
N GLU A 41 -13.63 -11.11 -3.95
CA GLU A 41 -13.76 -12.54 -3.69
C GLU A 41 -14.39 -13.27 -4.88
N ALA A 42 -15.43 -12.70 -5.48
CA ALA A 42 -16.07 -13.26 -6.68
C ALA A 42 -15.10 -13.29 -7.87
N ALA A 43 -14.33 -12.22 -8.08
CA ALA A 43 -13.31 -12.16 -9.14
C ALA A 43 -12.19 -13.18 -8.92
N LEU A 44 -11.69 -13.32 -7.69
CA LEU A 44 -10.68 -14.32 -7.32
C LEU A 44 -11.18 -15.73 -7.56
N LYS A 45 -12.40 -16.08 -7.12
CA LYS A 45 -13.00 -17.40 -7.34
C LYS A 45 -13.07 -17.74 -8.84
N ALA A 46 -13.52 -16.80 -9.66
CA ALA A 46 -13.57 -16.98 -11.11
C ALA A 46 -12.16 -17.14 -11.74
N MET A 47 -11.10 -16.60 -11.13
CA MET A 47 -9.71 -16.84 -11.56
C MET A 47 -9.20 -18.21 -11.08
N CYS A 48 -9.51 -18.63 -9.87
CA CYS A 48 -9.15 -19.95 -9.34
C CYS A 48 -9.60 -21.07 -10.27
N ASP A 49 -10.83 -20.99 -10.78
CA ASP A 49 -11.37 -21.99 -11.72
C ASP A 49 -10.57 -22.08 -13.04
N ARG A 50 -9.95 -20.96 -13.45
CA ARG A 50 -9.21 -20.88 -14.72
C ARG A 50 -7.74 -21.31 -14.63
N VAL A 51 -7.15 -21.22 -13.43
CA VAL A 51 -5.70 -21.49 -13.26
C VAL A 51 -5.43 -22.95 -12.84
N SER A 52 -6.43 -23.72 -12.49
CA SER A 52 -6.27 -25.13 -12.13
C SER A 52 -5.61 -25.93 -13.28
N GLY A 53 -4.62 -26.74 -12.95
CA GLY A 53 -3.83 -27.51 -13.92
C GLY A 53 -2.76 -26.73 -14.70
N THR A 54 -2.69 -25.40 -14.55
CA THR A 54 -1.73 -24.56 -15.27
C THR A 54 -0.30 -24.71 -14.72
N ASP A 55 0.70 -24.71 -15.59
CA ASP A 55 2.11 -24.73 -15.22
C ASP A 55 2.53 -23.34 -14.67
N ILE A 56 3.06 -23.30 -13.44
CA ILE A 56 3.47 -22.07 -12.74
C ILE A 56 4.70 -21.38 -13.36
N THR A 57 5.44 -22.04 -14.25
CA THR A 57 6.67 -21.44 -14.84
C THR A 57 6.39 -20.26 -15.73
N GLY A 58 5.16 -20.12 -16.22
CA GLY A 58 4.73 -19.05 -17.11
C GLY A 58 3.97 -17.93 -16.40
N ILE A 59 4.48 -17.38 -15.29
CA ILE A 59 3.79 -16.36 -14.49
C ILE A 59 3.25 -15.22 -15.36
N GLU A 60 4.10 -14.60 -16.17
CA GLU A 60 3.72 -13.48 -17.03
C GLU A 60 2.64 -13.90 -18.06
N ARG A 61 2.70 -15.10 -18.61
CA ARG A 61 1.68 -15.60 -19.52
C ARG A 61 0.32 -15.75 -18.82
N ILE A 62 0.31 -16.33 -17.62
CA ILE A 62 -0.92 -16.53 -16.83
C ILE A 62 -1.57 -15.17 -16.51
N THR A 63 -0.80 -14.22 -16.00
CA THR A 63 -1.31 -12.89 -15.63
C THR A 63 -1.79 -12.11 -16.86
N GLN A 64 -1.08 -12.19 -17.99
CA GLN A 64 -1.54 -11.59 -19.24
C GLN A 64 -2.81 -12.24 -19.81
N GLU A 65 -2.97 -13.54 -19.67
CA GLU A 65 -4.21 -14.22 -20.04
C GLU A 65 -5.40 -13.74 -19.19
N MET A 66 -5.18 -13.52 -17.89
CA MET A 66 -6.22 -12.96 -16.99
C MET A 66 -6.57 -11.51 -17.35
N HIS A 67 -5.61 -10.71 -17.79
CA HIS A 67 -5.82 -9.32 -18.17
C HIS A 67 -6.27 -9.19 -19.64
N LYS A 68 -5.47 -9.68 -20.61
CA LYS A 68 -5.71 -9.50 -22.06
C LYS A 68 -6.77 -10.42 -22.63
N GLY A 69 -7.07 -11.53 -21.97
CA GLY A 69 -8.12 -12.47 -22.37
C GLY A 69 -9.55 -11.93 -22.19
N ARG A 70 -9.71 -10.65 -21.86
CA ARG A 70 -10.99 -9.98 -21.63
C ARG A 70 -11.10 -8.74 -22.52
N PHE A 71 -12.31 -8.44 -22.99
CA PHE A 71 -12.57 -7.19 -23.71
C PHE A 71 -12.59 -6.00 -22.71
N TRP A 72 -13.34 -6.16 -21.62
CA TRP A 72 -13.38 -5.20 -20.50
C TRP A 72 -12.23 -5.47 -19.56
N ARG A 73 -11.36 -4.48 -19.37
CA ARG A 73 -10.10 -4.57 -18.61
C ARG A 73 -10.01 -3.45 -17.60
N ASP A 74 -9.03 -3.62 -16.70
CA ASP A 74 -8.68 -2.67 -15.66
C ASP A 74 -9.78 -2.53 -14.59
N GLY A 75 -9.56 -1.62 -13.67
CA GLY A 75 -10.40 -1.41 -12.50
C GLY A 75 -9.91 -2.18 -11.27
N PRO A 76 -10.19 -1.65 -10.05
CA PRO A 76 -9.60 -2.17 -8.82
C PRO A 76 -9.93 -3.65 -8.58
N VAL A 77 -11.16 -4.08 -8.81
CA VAL A 77 -11.60 -5.47 -8.57
C VAL A 77 -10.83 -6.48 -9.41
N LEU A 78 -10.70 -6.23 -10.73
CA LEU A 78 -10.00 -7.15 -11.61
C LEU A 78 -8.49 -7.11 -11.36
N ASN A 79 -7.95 -5.93 -11.17
CA ASN A 79 -6.53 -5.74 -10.97
C ASN A 79 -6.03 -6.38 -9.68
N THR A 80 -6.78 -6.21 -8.57
CA THR A 80 -6.37 -6.80 -7.29
C THR A 80 -6.42 -8.32 -7.33
N ALA A 81 -7.41 -8.91 -8.02
CA ALA A 81 -7.48 -10.35 -8.18
C ALA A 81 -6.28 -10.89 -9.02
N ILE A 82 -5.87 -10.17 -10.07
CA ILE A 82 -4.67 -10.51 -10.86
C ILE A 82 -3.40 -10.35 -10.03
N SER A 83 -3.30 -9.28 -9.24
CA SER A 83 -2.15 -9.02 -8.37
C SER A 83 -1.95 -10.10 -7.32
N ALA A 84 -3.03 -10.51 -6.64
CA ALA A 84 -2.98 -11.60 -5.67
C ALA A 84 -2.55 -12.93 -6.32
N LEU A 85 -3.06 -13.21 -7.53
CA LEU A 85 -2.64 -14.40 -8.29
C LEU A 85 -1.14 -14.35 -8.64
N GLU A 86 -0.66 -13.22 -9.09
CA GLU A 86 0.74 -13.03 -9.46
C GLU A 86 1.67 -13.17 -8.26
N MET A 87 1.34 -12.59 -7.10
CA MET A 87 2.10 -12.75 -5.86
C MET A 87 2.18 -14.24 -5.45
N ALA A 88 1.05 -14.96 -5.48
CA ALA A 88 1.01 -16.37 -5.12
C ALA A 88 1.83 -17.25 -6.08
N LEU A 89 1.85 -16.90 -7.37
CA LEU A 89 2.68 -17.59 -8.36
C LEU A 89 4.18 -17.35 -8.13
N TRP A 90 4.59 -16.13 -7.77
CA TRP A 90 5.97 -15.84 -7.42
C TRP A 90 6.39 -16.57 -6.15
N ASP A 91 5.53 -16.64 -5.13
CA ASP A 91 5.79 -17.38 -3.91
C ASP A 91 6.02 -18.88 -4.22
N LEU A 92 5.10 -19.49 -4.97
CA LEU A 92 5.27 -20.88 -5.43
C LEU A 92 6.55 -21.07 -6.24
N ARG A 93 6.86 -20.14 -7.14
CA ARG A 93 8.06 -20.25 -7.99
C ARG A 93 9.33 -20.18 -7.17
N GLY A 94 9.40 -19.26 -6.23
CA GLY A 94 10.54 -19.16 -5.31
C GLY A 94 10.72 -20.42 -4.47
N LYS A 95 9.63 -20.96 -3.92
CA LYS A 95 9.63 -22.24 -3.17
C LYS A 95 10.10 -23.40 -4.04
N GLN A 96 9.60 -23.51 -5.26
CA GLN A 96 10.01 -24.55 -6.22
C GLN A 96 11.52 -24.57 -6.49
N VAL A 97 12.14 -23.40 -6.60
CA VAL A 97 13.57 -23.32 -6.91
C VAL A 97 14.45 -23.13 -5.67
N GLY A 98 13.86 -23.07 -4.48
CA GLY A 98 14.57 -22.91 -3.21
C GLY A 98 15.23 -21.54 -3.03
N ALA A 99 14.65 -20.46 -3.62
CA ALA A 99 15.22 -19.13 -3.60
C ALA A 99 14.15 -18.07 -3.25
N PRO A 100 14.52 -16.98 -2.53
CA PRO A 100 13.61 -15.85 -2.32
C PRO A 100 13.31 -15.13 -3.64
N VAL A 101 12.14 -14.50 -3.70
CA VAL A 101 11.66 -13.83 -4.92
C VAL A 101 12.64 -12.76 -5.40
N HIS A 102 13.21 -11.95 -4.52
CA HIS A 102 14.16 -10.90 -4.92
C HIS A 102 15.40 -11.45 -5.66
N GLN A 103 15.85 -12.68 -5.36
CA GLN A 103 16.95 -13.29 -6.12
C GLN A 103 16.53 -13.63 -7.56
N LEU A 104 15.28 -14.00 -7.78
CA LEU A 104 14.75 -14.26 -9.10
C LEU A 104 14.51 -12.97 -9.91
N LEU A 105 14.46 -11.83 -9.23
CA LEU A 105 14.29 -10.50 -9.80
C LEU A 105 15.62 -9.78 -10.10
N GLY A 106 16.75 -10.42 -9.84
CA GLY A 106 18.09 -9.86 -10.12
C GLY A 106 19.01 -9.80 -8.90
N GLY A 107 18.49 -10.13 -7.71
CA GLY A 107 19.21 -10.14 -6.44
C GLY A 107 18.98 -8.86 -5.63
N PRO A 108 19.31 -8.90 -4.33
CA PRO A 108 19.07 -7.76 -3.45
C PRO A 108 20.13 -6.65 -3.65
N VAL A 109 19.66 -5.40 -3.61
CA VAL A 109 20.52 -4.21 -3.48
C VAL A 109 20.55 -3.70 -2.03
N ARG A 110 19.73 -4.29 -1.15
CA ARG A 110 19.66 -4.04 0.29
C ARG A 110 19.13 -5.24 1.06
N ASP A 111 19.55 -5.37 2.32
CA ASP A 111 19.10 -6.44 3.23
C ASP A 111 18.07 -5.95 4.24
N LYS A 112 17.97 -4.63 4.45
CA LYS A 112 17.01 -3.97 5.33
C LYS A 112 16.30 -2.83 4.61
N VAL A 113 15.08 -2.53 5.03
CA VAL A 113 14.20 -1.55 4.42
C VAL A 113 13.73 -0.55 5.47
N ASN A 114 13.94 0.75 5.22
CA ASN A 114 13.37 1.81 6.07
C ASN A 114 11.84 1.77 6.00
N VAL A 115 11.20 1.83 7.15
CA VAL A 115 9.73 1.79 7.24
C VAL A 115 9.16 3.05 7.87
N TYR A 116 7.90 3.35 7.53
CA TYR A 116 7.10 4.34 8.22
C TYR A 116 5.73 3.77 8.60
N ARG A 117 5.14 4.33 9.65
CA ARG A 117 3.82 3.93 10.14
C ARG A 117 2.79 5.01 9.90
N ASN A 118 1.59 4.62 9.44
CA ASN A 118 0.42 5.48 9.48
C ASN A 118 -0.08 5.60 10.92
N LEU A 119 -0.30 6.84 11.35
CA LEU A 119 -0.86 7.15 12.65
C LEU A 119 -2.36 7.43 12.54
N TRP A 120 -3.05 7.12 13.60
CA TRP A 120 -4.48 7.35 13.73
C TRP A 120 -4.79 8.26 14.91
N GLY A 121 -5.76 9.15 14.73
CA GLY A 121 -6.24 10.04 15.76
C GLY A 121 -7.56 10.68 15.32
N ARG A 122 -8.40 11.05 16.27
CA ARG A 122 -9.66 11.77 16.05
C ARG A 122 -9.51 13.27 16.21
N ASN A 123 -8.40 13.71 16.75
CA ASN A 123 -8.05 15.09 17.05
C ASN A 123 -6.53 15.26 17.09
N PRO A 124 -6.00 16.51 17.09
CA PRO A 124 -4.56 16.77 17.09
C PRO A 124 -3.79 16.11 18.25
N ASP A 125 -4.37 16.03 19.45
CA ASP A 125 -3.69 15.47 20.62
C ASP A 125 -3.55 13.94 20.52
N GLU A 126 -4.55 13.25 19.97
CA GLU A 126 -4.49 11.80 19.72
C GLU A 126 -3.44 11.47 18.66
N PHE A 127 -3.37 12.24 17.57
CA PHE A 127 -2.32 12.09 16.57
C PHE A 127 -0.92 12.33 17.16
N ALA A 128 -0.76 13.37 17.95
CA ALA A 128 0.51 13.70 18.62
C ALA A 128 0.94 12.57 19.58
N SER A 129 0.01 12.04 20.38
CA SER A 129 0.27 10.93 21.30
C SER A 129 0.66 9.65 20.54
N SER A 130 -0.04 9.35 19.43
CA SER A 130 0.26 8.20 18.56
C SER A 130 1.62 8.37 17.91
N GLY A 131 1.97 9.58 17.46
CA GLY A 131 3.27 9.88 16.88
C GLY A 131 4.41 9.68 17.86
N LYS A 132 4.26 10.24 19.08
CA LYS A 132 5.26 10.05 20.13
C LYS A 132 5.46 8.56 20.46
N ALA A 133 4.39 7.79 20.61
CA ALA A 133 4.46 6.36 20.87
C ALA A 133 5.22 5.61 19.76
N ALA A 134 4.96 5.94 18.50
CA ALA A 134 5.64 5.32 17.37
C ALA A 134 7.16 5.59 17.37
N ILE A 135 7.57 6.81 17.71
CA ILE A 135 9.00 7.15 17.81
C ILE A 135 9.64 6.48 19.03
N ASP A 136 8.94 6.44 20.17
CA ASP A 136 9.41 5.73 21.37
C ASP A 136 9.56 4.20 21.12
N GLU A 137 8.82 3.63 20.16
CA GLU A 137 8.95 2.24 19.69
C GLU A 137 10.10 2.02 18.68
N GLY A 138 10.84 3.07 18.33
CA GLY A 138 12.02 2.99 17.45
C GLY A 138 11.77 3.29 15.98
N LEU A 139 10.60 3.83 15.60
CA LEU A 139 10.37 4.31 14.24
C LEU A 139 11.05 5.67 14.03
N GLU A 140 11.62 5.88 12.85
CA GLU A 140 12.24 7.16 12.46
C GLU A 140 11.31 8.04 11.61
N MET A 141 10.20 7.47 11.13
CA MET A 141 9.26 8.15 10.25
C MET A 141 7.83 7.74 10.54
N VAL A 142 6.92 8.72 10.46
CA VAL A 142 5.47 8.52 10.60
C VAL A 142 4.72 9.28 9.51
N LYS A 143 3.52 8.81 9.18
CA LYS A 143 2.56 9.45 8.26
C LYS A 143 1.24 9.68 8.98
N ILE A 144 0.57 10.79 8.74
CA ILE A 144 -0.76 11.11 9.26
C ILE A 144 -1.72 11.48 8.13
N SER A 145 -3.00 11.22 8.36
CA SER A 145 -4.09 11.68 7.48
C SER A 145 -4.93 12.73 8.20
N PRO A 146 -4.49 14.02 8.18
CA PRO A 146 -5.07 15.08 9.01
C PRO A 146 -6.36 15.67 8.43
N ALA A 147 -6.71 15.37 7.17
CA ALA A 147 -7.90 15.89 6.51
C ALA A 147 -9.10 14.97 6.70
N GLY A 148 -10.20 15.51 7.18
CA GLY A 148 -11.53 14.90 7.12
C GLY A 148 -12.28 15.24 5.83
N PRO A 149 -13.62 15.02 5.78
CA PRO A 149 -14.46 15.48 4.69
C PRO A 149 -14.28 16.98 4.49
N THR A 150 -13.92 17.38 3.28
CA THR A 150 -13.58 18.77 2.96
C THR A 150 -14.47 19.27 1.85
N THR A 151 -14.96 20.51 1.95
CA THR A 151 -15.75 21.13 0.89
C THR A 151 -14.88 21.45 -0.33
N THR A 152 -15.49 21.62 -1.50
CA THR A 152 -14.75 22.01 -2.72
C THR A 152 -14.05 23.37 -2.59
N THR A 153 -14.57 24.21 -1.69
CA THR A 153 -14.02 25.55 -1.37
C THR A 153 -13.86 25.69 0.13
N PRO A 154 -12.87 25.00 0.74
CA PRO A 154 -12.71 25.00 2.19
C PRO A 154 -12.40 26.43 2.70
N SER A 155 -12.97 26.74 3.86
CA SER A 155 -12.66 27.98 4.59
C SER A 155 -11.22 27.95 5.14
N ASP A 156 -10.72 29.11 5.53
CA ASP A 156 -9.42 29.18 6.23
C ASP A 156 -9.44 28.39 7.54
N THR A 157 -10.58 28.32 8.23
CA THR A 157 -10.73 27.53 9.46
C THR A 157 -10.61 26.03 9.21
N GLU A 158 -11.17 25.51 8.11
CA GLU A 158 -11.02 24.09 7.76
C GLU A 158 -9.56 23.75 7.42
N LEU A 159 -8.88 24.60 6.66
CA LEU A 159 -7.46 24.43 6.37
C LEU A 159 -6.59 24.57 7.63
N GLN A 160 -6.94 25.47 8.54
CA GLN A 160 -6.23 25.65 9.82
C GLN A 160 -6.31 24.39 10.69
N GLY A 161 -7.42 23.65 10.69
CA GLY A 161 -7.55 22.37 11.39
C GLY A 161 -6.56 21.32 10.94
N ILE A 162 -6.24 21.27 9.62
CA ILE A 162 -5.20 20.40 9.09
C ILE A 162 -3.82 20.84 9.60
N ILE A 163 -3.54 22.14 9.56
CA ILE A 163 -2.27 22.72 9.99
C ILE A 163 -2.05 22.47 11.50
N ASP A 164 -3.08 22.65 12.31
CA ASP A 164 -3.02 22.44 13.76
C ASP A 164 -2.69 20.99 14.11
N THR A 165 -3.24 20.03 13.33
CA THR A 165 -2.93 18.61 13.50
C THR A 165 -1.46 18.32 13.15
N VAL A 166 -0.99 18.82 12.01
CA VAL A 166 0.42 18.67 11.58
C VAL A 166 1.37 19.29 12.60
N MET A 167 1.07 20.50 13.09
CA MET A 167 1.85 21.20 14.11
C MET A 167 1.92 20.40 15.42
N SER A 168 0.78 19.85 15.88
CA SER A 168 0.72 19.06 17.10
C SER A 168 1.60 17.81 17.02
N VAL A 169 1.54 17.08 15.89
CA VAL A 169 2.38 15.90 15.68
C VAL A 169 3.86 16.30 15.57
N ARG A 170 4.21 17.33 14.78
CA ARG A 170 5.59 17.80 14.64
C ARG A 170 6.20 18.16 16.00
N ASN A 171 5.46 18.86 16.86
CA ASN A 171 5.91 19.20 18.20
C ASN A 171 6.13 17.96 19.09
N ALA A 172 5.34 16.90 18.90
CA ALA A 172 5.43 15.68 19.69
C ALA A 172 6.60 14.78 19.27
N ILE A 173 6.90 14.70 17.95
CA ILE A 173 7.92 13.79 17.40
C ILE A 173 9.29 14.45 17.21
N GLY A 174 9.42 15.77 17.42
CA GLY A 174 10.68 16.51 17.24
C GLY A 174 11.18 16.47 15.79
N ASP A 175 12.44 16.06 15.58
CA ASP A 175 13.11 16.03 14.27
C ASP A 175 12.85 14.74 13.47
N ALA A 176 12.04 13.81 13.98
CA ALA A 176 11.69 12.60 13.25
C ALA A 176 10.96 12.93 11.94
N LYS A 177 11.09 12.11 10.93
CA LYS A 177 10.46 12.32 9.61
C LYS A 177 8.94 12.26 9.72
N LEU A 178 8.27 13.26 9.12
CA LEU A 178 6.82 13.36 9.05
C LEU A 178 6.35 13.45 7.62
N ALA A 179 5.42 12.60 7.23
CA ALA A 179 4.65 12.72 6.01
C ALA A 179 3.17 12.94 6.31
N ILE A 180 2.44 13.52 5.38
CA ILE A 180 0.98 13.61 5.45
C ILE A 180 0.33 13.04 4.20
N ASP A 181 -0.87 12.50 4.39
CA ASP A 181 -1.71 11.97 3.35
C ASP A 181 -3.05 12.71 3.36
N LEU A 182 -3.38 13.32 2.25
CA LEU A 182 -4.63 14.08 2.07
C LEU A 182 -5.70 13.26 1.34
N HIS A 183 -5.38 12.03 0.90
CA HIS A 183 -6.28 11.09 0.22
C HIS A 183 -7.08 11.71 -0.94
N GLY A 184 -6.53 12.69 -1.63
CA GLY A 184 -7.23 13.37 -2.73
C GLY A 184 -8.44 14.20 -2.32
N ARG A 185 -8.68 14.42 -1.02
CA ARG A 185 -9.90 15.10 -0.50
C ARG A 185 -9.95 16.60 -0.79
N LEU A 186 -8.85 17.19 -1.19
CA LEU A 186 -8.80 18.59 -1.55
C LEU A 186 -8.93 18.79 -3.07
N THR A 187 -9.58 19.88 -3.45
CA THR A 187 -9.49 20.36 -4.83
C THR A 187 -8.09 20.90 -5.11
N PRO A 188 -7.63 20.95 -6.38
CA PRO A 188 -6.35 21.58 -6.71
C PRO A 188 -6.22 23.03 -6.23
N ALA A 189 -7.35 23.76 -6.21
CA ALA A 189 -7.40 25.14 -5.71
C ALA A 189 -7.19 25.22 -4.20
N ALA A 190 -7.79 24.29 -3.45
CA ALA A 190 -7.62 24.19 -2.00
C ALA A 190 -6.19 23.77 -1.63
N SER A 191 -5.61 22.83 -2.37
CA SER A 191 -4.24 22.37 -2.18
C SER A 191 -3.22 23.49 -2.41
N ARG A 192 -3.43 24.35 -3.43
CA ARG A 192 -2.59 25.53 -3.64
C ARG A 192 -2.59 26.50 -2.44
N ARG A 193 -3.70 26.59 -1.70
CA ARG A 193 -3.78 27.42 -0.50
C ARG A 193 -3.12 26.76 0.71
N LEU A 194 -3.28 25.44 0.85
CA LEU A 194 -2.78 24.70 2.00
C LEU A 194 -1.26 24.51 1.96
N LEU A 195 -0.72 24.05 0.82
CA LEU A 195 0.65 23.58 0.72
C LEU A 195 1.70 24.61 1.18
N PRO A 196 1.60 25.91 0.85
CA PRO A 196 2.53 26.92 1.38
C PRO A 196 2.52 27.04 2.91
N LEU A 197 1.38 26.78 3.52
CA LEU A 197 1.22 26.87 4.98
C LEU A 197 1.83 25.66 5.71
N LEU A 198 2.11 24.59 5.00
CA LEU A 198 2.75 23.37 5.51
C LEU A 198 4.28 23.41 5.46
N GLU A 199 4.87 24.37 4.72
CA GLU A 199 6.32 24.49 4.55
C GLU A 199 7.13 24.54 5.86
N PRO A 200 6.66 25.24 6.94
CA PRO A 200 7.39 25.30 8.20
C PRO A 200 7.55 23.96 8.94
N PHE A 201 6.82 22.91 8.53
CA PHE A 201 6.80 21.65 9.25
C PHE A 201 7.80 20.61 8.73
N ASP A 202 8.64 20.92 7.77
CA ASP A 202 9.67 20.03 7.21
C ASP A 202 9.13 18.62 6.88
N LEU A 203 8.13 18.60 6.01
CA LEU A 203 7.46 17.35 5.62
C LEU A 203 8.32 16.55 4.65
N SER A 204 8.46 15.26 4.88
CA SER A 204 9.13 14.34 3.95
C SER A 204 8.39 14.22 2.62
N PHE A 205 7.06 14.23 2.65
CA PHE A 205 6.19 14.37 1.48
C PHE A 205 4.74 14.70 1.88
N VAL A 206 3.99 15.22 0.91
CA VAL A 206 2.53 15.33 0.94
C VAL A 206 1.96 14.39 -0.10
N GLU A 207 1.24 13.38 0.36
CA GLU A 207 0.59 12.36 -0.46
C GLU A 207 -0.79 12.82 -0.89
N GLU A 208 -1.13 12.53 -2.14
CA GLU A 208 -2.42 12.83 -2.78
C GLU A 208 -3.04 14.18 -2.38
N PRO A 209 -2.37 15.29 -2.66
CA PRO A 209 -2.91 16.63 -2.34
C PRO A 209 -4.23 16.92 -3.06
N CYS A 210 -4.51 16.23 -4.17
CA CYS A 210 -5.78 16.20 -4.88
C CYS A 210 -5.91 14.85 -5.60
N LEU A 211 -7.11 14.52 -6.08
CA LEU A 211 -7.39 13.26 -6.77
C LEU A 211 -6.43 13.04 -7.96
N PRO A 212 -5.62 11.98 -7.95
CA PRO A 212 -4.64 11.71 -9.02
C PRO A 212 -5.27 11.10 -10.27
N ASP A 213 -6.38 10.38 -10.11
CA ASP A 213 -7.10 9.69 -11.18
C ASP A 213 -7.91 10.64 -12.07
N GLY A 214 -8.23 11.83 -11.56
CA GLY A 214 -8.94 12.86 -12.32
C GLY A 214 -8.10 13.50 -13.42
N SER A 215 -6.84 13.79 -13.15
CA SER A 215 -5.91 14.37 -14.14
C SER A 215 -4.48 14.52 -13.61
N VAL A 216 -3.53 13.92 -14.29
CA VAL A 216 -2.10 14.15 -14.06
C VAL A 216 -1.72 15.63 -14.19
N HIS A 217 -2.50 16.43 -14.91
CA HIS A 217 -2.25 17.88 -15.08
C HIS A 217 -2.41 18.64 -13.77
N HIS A 218 -3.35 18.26 -12.92
CA HIS A 218 -3.53 18.90 -11.62
C HIS A 218 -2.30 18.73 -10.72
N LEU A 219 -1.75 17.52 -10.66
CA LEU A 219 -0.51 17.26 -9.92
C LEU A 219 0.68 18.00 -10.53
N ARG A 220 0.75 18.05 -11.86
CA ARG A 220 1.82 18.79 -12.56
C ARG A 220 1.77 20.28 -12.26
N ASP A 221 0.58 20.88 -12.25
CA ASP A 221 0.39 22.29 -11.89
C ASP A 221 0.79 22.56 -10.43
N LEU A 222 0.42 21.63 -9.52
CA LEU A 222 0.81 21.72 -8.11
C LEU A 222 2.33 21.58 -7.96
N GLN A 223 2.94 20.61 -8.63
CA GLN A 223 4.38 20.36 -8.57
C GLN A 223 5.18 21.57 -9.09
N GLN A 224 4.70 22.29 -10.11
CA GLN A 224 5.36 23.50 -10.58
C GLN A 224 5.40 24.61 -9.51
N LEU A 225 4.32 24.74 -8.72
CA LEU A 225 4.32 25.66 -7.56
C LEU A 225 5.28 25.17 -6.47
N HIS A 226 5.47 23.85 -6.33
CA HIS A 226 6.37 23.26 -5.35
C HIS A 226 7.85 23.40 -5.63
N LEU A 227 8.26 23.60 -6.88
CA LEU A 227 9.65 23.93 -7.19
C LEU A 227 10.09 25.23 -6.48
N GLU A 228 9.13 26.08 -6.15
CA GLU A 228 9.34 27.28 -5.35
C GLU A 228 9.19 27.06 -3.84
N GLN A 229 8.43 26.03 -3.41
CA GLN A 229 7.95 25.83 -2.03
C GLN A 229 8.54 24.62 -1.28
N ARG A 230 9.46 23.86 -1.87
CA ARG A 230 10.26 22.80 -1.23
C ARG A 230 9.55 21.60 -0.60
N ILE A 231 8.23 21.40 -0.72
CA ILE A 231 7.58 20.23 -0.18
C ILE A 231 7.51 19.12 -1.26
N PRO A 232 8.09 17.92 -1.04
CA PRO A 232 7.94 16.82 -1.97
C PRO A 232 6.49 16.34 -2.05
N LEU A 233 5.96 16.12 -3.26
CA LEU A 233 4.66 15.46 -3.47
C LEU A 233 4.84 13.96 -3.61
N ALA A 234 3.83 13.20 -3.18
CA ALA A 234 3.73 11.76 -3.37
C ALA A 234 2.37 11.38 -3.96
N THR A 235 2.34 10.30 -4.75
CA THR A 235 1.12 9.75 -5.36
C THR A 235 1.36 8.36 -5.90
N GLY A 236 0.28 7.60 -6.14
CA GLY A 236 0.39 6.34 -6.85
C GLY A 236 -0.50 5.22 -6.33
N GLU A 237 -1.03 5.29 -5.12
CA GLU A 237 -1.83 4.23 -4.51
C GLU A 237 -3.09 3.88 -5.33
N ARG A 238 -3.67 4.86 -6.02
CA ARG A 238 -4.88 4.70 -6.86
C ARG A 238 -4.58 4.40 -8.32
N LEU A 239 -3.30 4.37 -8.73
CA LEU A 239 -2.94 4.10 -10.11
C LEU A 239 -2.93 2.59 -10.36
N LEU A 240 -3.62 2.15 -11.40
CA LEU A 240 -3.91 0.75 -11.65
C LEU A 240 -3.05 0.11 -12.75
N SER A 241 -2.21 0.88 -13.43
CA SER A 241 -1.44 0.36 -14.55
C SER A 241 -0.09 1.06 -14.74
N LYS A 242 0.89 0.32 -15.23
CA LYS A 242 2.22 0.86 -15.60
C LYS A 242 2.11 2.07 -16.55
N ARG A 243 1.07 2.14 -17.36
CA ARG A 243 0.83 3.26 -18.26
C ARG A 243 0.53 4.55 -17.50
N GLN A 244 -0.35 4.46 -16.49
CA GLN A 244 -0.64 5.60 -15.64
C GLN A 244 0.62 6.08 -14.90
N PHE A 245 1.45 5.16 -14.40
CA PHE A 245 2.73 5.53 -13.79
C PHE A 245 3.69 6.19 -14.79
N ALA A 246 3.76 5.70 -16.03
CA ALA A 246 4.56 6.35 -17.07
C ALA A 246 4.08 7.79 -17.35
N ASP A 247 2.76 8.03 -17.38
CA ASP A 247 2.19 9.37 -17.58
C ASP A 247 2.51 10.32 -16.40
N HIS A 248 2.70 9.77 -15.19
CA HIS A 248 3.10 10.56 -14.00
C HIS A 248 4.61 10.80 -13.91
N LEU A 249 5.41 9.94 -14.52
CA LEU A 249 6.88 10.03 -14.48
C LEU A 249 7.49 10.76 -15.68
N PHE A 250 6.85 10.69 -16.85
CA PHE A 250 7.46 11.19 -18.09
C PHE A 250 6.57 12.21 -18.82
N PRO A 251 7.16 13.19 -19.55
CA PRO A 251 8.59 13.46 -19.68
C PRO A 251 9.22 14.14 -18.44
N SER A 252 8.42 14.59 -17.49
CA SER A 252 8.84 15.21 -16.23
C SER A 252 7.97 14.67 -15.09
N PRO A 253 8.57 14.19 -14.00
CA PRO A 253 7.83 13.66 -12.87
C PRO A 253 6.88 14.69 -12.27
N VAL A 254 5.68 14.26 -11.86
CA VAL A 254 4.70 15.11 -11.18
C VAL A 254 4.76 14.99 -9.65
N ALA A 255 5.58 14.09 -9.16
CA ALA A 255 5.81 13.83 -7.75
C ALA A 255 7.26 13.40 -7.51
N ALA A 256 7.75 13.62 -6.30
CA ALA A 256 9.08 13.19 -5.86
C ALA A 256 9.07 11.76 -5.33
N VAL A 257 7.90 11.25 -4.95
CA VAL A 257 7.69 9.89 -4.42
C VAL A 257 6.54 9.23 -5.17
N ILE A 258 6.76 8.01 -5.65
CA ILE A 258 5.76 7.19 -6.33
C ILE A 258 5.43 5.97 -5.46
N GLN A 259 4.13 5.74 -5.26
CA GLN A 259 3.59 4.82 -4.25
C GLN A 259 2.66 3.76 -4.87
N PRO A 260 3.18 2.86 -5.73
CA PRO A 260 2.32 1.80 -6.29
C PRO A 260 1.84 0.86 -5.19
N ASP A 261 0.57 0.51 -5.23
CA ASP A 261 0.05 -0.60 -4.44
C ASP A 261 0.21 -1.91 -5.20
N LEU A 262 1.02 -2.83 -4.66
CA LEU A 262 1.28 -4.11 -5.32
C LEU A 262 0.03 -4.98 -5.43
N SER A 263 -0.95 -4.78 -4.54
CA SER A 263 -2.24 -5.47 -4.62
C SER A 263 -3.16 -4.92 -5.72
N LEU A 264 -2.80 -3.79 -6.37
CA LEU A 264 -3.63 -3.14 -7.40
C LEU A 264 -2.95 -3.05 -8.77
N VAL A 265 -1.63 -2.92 -8.80
CA VAL A 265 -0.91 -2.57 -10.02
C VAL A 265 -0.52 -3.77 -10.88
N GLY A 266 -0.79 -5.01 -10.43
CA GLY A 266 -0.46 -6.25 -11.12
C GLY A 266 0.64 -7.07 -10.44
N GLY A 267 0.89 -6.84 -9.16
CA GLY A 267 1.78 -7.66 -8.34
C GLY A 267 3.25 -7.23 -8.35
N ILE A 268 4.11 -8.16 -8.00
CA ILE A 268 5.55 -7.99 -7.78
C ILE A 268 6.27 -7.53 -9.05
N ARG A 269 5.99 -8.17 -10.19
CA ARG A 269 6.63 -7.83 -11.46
C ARG A 269 6.33 -6.40 -11.87
N ALA A 270 5.08 -5.96 -11.75
CA ALA A 270 4.70 -4.59 -12.04
C ALA A 270 5.38 -3.60 -11.09
N GLY A 271 5.49 -3.93 -9.80
CA GLY A 271 6.21 -3.12 -8.82
C GLY A 271 7.69 -2.90 -9.19
N VAL A 272 8.40 -3.95 -9.62
CA VAL A 272 9.79 -3.85 -10.08
C VAL A 272 9.92 -3.00 -11.35
N GLU A 273 9.01 -3.15 -12.30
CA GLU A 273 9.03 -2.37 -13.55
C GLU A 273 8.74 -0.88 -13.28
N ILE A 274 7.83 -0.57 -12.35
CA ILE A 274 7.59 0.79 -11.89
C ILE A 274 8.82 1.33 -11.15
N GLY A 275 9.46 0.51 -10.30
CA GLY A 275 10.72 0.84 -9.64
C GLY A 275 11.83 1.23 -10.64
N ALA A 276 11.96 0.50 -11.74
CA ALA A 276 12.91 0.84 -12.80
C ALA A 276 12.55 2.16 -13.52
N MET A 277 11.25 2.45 -13.70
CA MET A 277 10.81 3.76 -14.22
C MET A 277 11.12 4.89 -13.24
N CYS A 278 10.94 4.67 -11.94
CA CYS A 278 11.30 5.63 -10.89
C CYS A 278 12.81 5.91 -10.89
N GLU A 279 13.65 4.88 -11.00
CA GLU A 279 15.10 5.03 -11.11
C GLU A 279 15.49 5.88 -12.32
N ALA A 280 14.92 5.57 -13.50
CA ALA A 280 15.17 6.32 -14.72
C ALA A 280 14.71 7.80 -14.62
N ALA A 281 13.64 8.06 -13.90
CA ALA A 281 13.10 9.41 -13.66
C ALA A 281 13.73 10.13 -12.47
N GLN A 282 14.64 9.47 -11.72
CA GLN A 282 15.25 9.97 -10.48
C GLN A 282 14.22 10.33 -9.40
N VAL A 283 13.22 9.47 -9.22
CA VAL A 283 12.12 9.61 -8.28
C VAL A 283 12.17 8.47 -7.25
N ALA A 284 11.82 8.74 -6.01
CA ALA A 284 11.77 7.72 -4.97
C ALA A 284 10.57 6.77 -5.17
N LEU A 285 10.80 5.48 -4.90
CA LEU A 285 9.76 4.47 -4.81
C LEU A 285 9.43 4.22 -3.33
N ALA A 286 8.14 4.28 -2.96
CA ALA A 286 7.66 4.01 -1.61
C ALA A 286 6.29 3.30 -1.66
N PRO A 287 6.24 1.98 -1.89
CA PRO A 287 5.00 1.26 -2.14
C PRO A 287 3.96 1.46 -1.03
N HIS A 288 2.71 1.75 -1.43
CA HIS A 288 1.55 1.74 -0.56
C HIS A 288 1.29 0.32 -0.07
N CYS A 289 1.12 0.14 1.25
CA CYS A 289 0.97 -1.18 1.86
C CYS A 289 0.13 -1.13 3.16
N PRO A 290 -1.18 -0.88 3.09
CA PRO A 290 -2.04 -0.68 4.26
C PRO A 290 -2.72 -1.98 4.71
N TYR A 291 -2.49 -3.10 4.03
CA TYR A 291 -3.22 -4.35 4.26
C TYR A 291 -2.45 -5.33 5.14
N GLY A 292 -2.34 -6.57 4.74
CA GLY A 292 -1.82 -7.63 5.56
C GLY A 292 -0.33 -8.00 5.32
N PRO A 293 0.14 -9.01 6.03
CA PRO A 293 1.55 -9.37 6.04
C PRO A 293 2.04 -10.01 4.74
N ILE A 294 1.16 -10.53 3.89
CA ILE A 294 1.55 -11.14 2.60
C ILE A 294 1.85 -10.04 1.59
N GLN A 295 1.02 -8.99 1.53
CA GLN A 295 1.32 -7.80 0.73
C GLN A 295 2.63 -7.16 1.17
N LEU A 296 2.86 -7.05 2.49
CA LEU A 296 4.11 -6.51 3.02
C LEU A 296 5.30 -7.37 2.60
N ALA A 297 5.21 -8.70 2.71
CA ALA A 297 6.27 -9.59 2.25
C ALA A 297 6.59 -9.38 0.77
N ALA A 298 5.56 -9.29 -0.09
CA ALA A 298 5.73 -8.99 -1.51
C ALA A 298 6.40 -7.63 -1.74
N SER A 299 5.99 -6.59 -1.00
CA SER A 299 6.58 -5.25 -1.07
C SER A 299 8.04 -5.25 -0.65
N LEU A 300 8.42 -6.00 0.40
CA LEU A 300 9.80 -6.14 0.83
C LEU A 300 10.68 -6.86 -0.22
N GLN A 301 10.13 -7.84 -0.95
CA GLN A 301 10.84 -8.47 -2.07
C GLN A 301 11.11 -7.47 -3.22
N VAL A 302 10.13 -6.61 -3.52
CA VAL A 302 10.30 -5.52 -4.50
C VAL A 302 11.29 -4.48 -4.00
N ALA A 303 11.20 -4.08 -2.73
CA ALA A 303 12.12 -3.14 -2.10
C ALA A 303 13.58 -3.61 -2.15
N ALA A 304 13.80 -4.92 -1.91
CA ALA A 304 15.13 -5.52 -2.00
C ALA A 304 15.70 -5.45 -3.42
N ALA A 305 14.87 -5.63 -4.44
CA ALA A 305 15.30 -5.67 -5.84
C ALA A 305 15.31 -4.29 -6.56
N SER A 306 14.76 -3.22 -5.95
CA SER A 306 14.59 -1.91 -6.58
C SER A 306 15.55 -0.87 -6.04
N PRO A 307 16.54 -0.35 -6.81
CA PRO A 307 17.44 0.72 -6.35
C PRO A 307 16.71 2.01 -5.94
N ALA A 308 15.63 2.37 -6.63
CA ALA A 308 14.84 3.58 -6.37
C ALA A 308 14.04 3.54 -5.06
N HIS A 309 13.90 2.38 -4.40
CA HIS A 309 13.13 2.24 -3.17
C HIS A 309 13.73 3.07 -2.03
N ALA A 310 12.91 3.90 -1.38
CA ALA A 310 13.33 4.79 -0.29
C ALA A 310 12.68 4.42 1.06
N PHE A 311 11.38 4.18 1.06
CA PHE A 311 10.59 3.91 2.26
C PHE A 311 9.55 2.83 1.98
N GLN A 312 9.21 2.04 2.99
CA GLN A 312 8.11 1.08 2.94
C GLN A 312 7.03 1.45 3.95
N GLU A 313 5.81 1.58 3.49
CA GLU A 313 4.68 1.65 4.37
C GLU A 313 4.55 0.36 5.17
N PHE A 314 4.49 0.50 6.49
CA PHE A 314 4.46 -0.61 7.42
C PHE A 314 3.34 -0.43 8.43
N GLN A 315 2.30 -1.19 8.29
CA GLN A 315 1.27 -1.26 9.31
C GLN A 315 1.74 -2.19 10.43
N SER A 316 2.29 -1.61 11.49
CA SER A 316 2.50 -2.41 12.69
C SER A 316 1.15 -2.64 13.31
N LEU A 317 0.79 -3.85 13.40
CA LEU A 317 -0.47 -4.31 13.88
C LEU A 317 -0.70 -4.10 15.40
N GLY A 318 0.20 -3.43 16.13
CA GLY A 318 0.08 -3.07 17.56
C GLY A 318 -0.84 -1.89 17.88
N GLY A 319 -1.16 -1.06 16.87
CA GLY A 319 -2.19 -0.02 16.95
C GLY A 319 -3.39 -0.42 16.13
N ALA A 320 -4.50 0.29 16.22
CA ALA A 320 -5.72 0.05 15.46
C ALA A 320 -5.41 -0.11 13.96
N ALA A 321 -5.13 -1.35 13.56
CA ALA A 321 -4.72 -1.68 12.22
C ALA A 321 -5.84 -1.33 11.25
N GLY A 322 -5.55 -0.41 10.36
CA GLY A 322 -6.38 -0.12 9.21
C GLY A 322 -7.78 0.37 9.55
N GLY A 323 -7.95 1.64 10.01
CA GLY A 323 -9.25 2.30 10.08
C GLY A 323 -10.31 1.68 11.01
N GLY A 324 -9.96 0.67 11.77
CA GLY A 324 -10.81 -0.01 12.72
C GLY A 324 -10.65 0.56 14.13
N THR A 325 -11.71 0.50 14.92
CA THR A 325 -11.79 0.97 16.30
C THR A 325 -10.62 0.43 17.12
N PRO A 326 -9.87 1.27 17.88
CA PRO A 326 -8.86 0.81 18.82
C PRO A 326 -9.47 -0.23 19.77
N GLY A 327 -8.86 -1.41 19.87
CA GLY A 327 -9.25 -2.42 20.86
C GLY A 327 -9.96 -3.67 20.34
N ALA A 328 -10.24 -3.78 19.07
CA ALA A 328 -10.78 -5.03 18.49
C ALA A 328 -9.65 -6.04 18.26
N GLY A 329 -9.27 -6.77 19.28
CA GLY A 329 -8.68 -8.13 19.27
C GLY A 329 -7.62 -8.55 18.24
N ALA A 330 -7.02 -7.59 17.53
CA ALA A 330 -6.21 -7.86 16.34
C ALA A 330 -4.76 -8.27 16.60
N ASN A 331 -4.34 -8.48 17.83
CA ASN A 331 -2.96 -8.88 18.13
C ASN A 331 -2.55 -10.22 17.51
N TRP A 332 -3.52 -11.12 17.24
CA TRP A 332 -3.24 -12.40 16.62
C TRP A 332 -2.81 -12.26 15.15
N ALA A 333 -3.33 -11.28 14.44
CA ALA A 333 -3.04 -11.07 13.02
C ALA A 333 -1.55 -10.83 12.74
N PHE A 334 -0.78 -10.36 13.74
CA PHE A 334 0.69 -10.30 13.70
C PHE A 334 1.34 -11.66 13.73
N ASN A 335 0.71 -12.57 14.43
CA ASN A 335 1.18 -13.93 14.56
C ASN A 335 0.71 -14.82 13.41
N LEU A 336 0.03 -14.25 12.39
CA LEU A 336 -0.33 -15.00 11.18
C LEU A 336 0.90 -15.59 10.49
N LEU A 337 2.04 -14.91 10.58
CA LEU A 337 3.32 -15.44 10.15
C LEU A 337 4.05 -16.11 11.32
N ALA A 338 4.62 -17.30 11.09
CA ALA A 338 5.42 -18.00 12.09
C ALA A 338 6.61 -17.15 12.56
N THR A 339 7.15 -16.30 11.69
CA THR A 339 8.15 -15.28 12.03
C THR A 339 7.58 -13.91 11.66
N PRO A 340 7.02 -13.16 12.61
CA PRO A 340 6.52 -11.81 12.38
C PRO A 340 7.62 -10.84 11.96
N PHE A 341 7.26 -9.81 11.19
CA PHE A 341 8.16 -8.71 10.89
C PHE A 341 8.39 -7.85 12.14
N VAL A 342 9.66 -7.56 12.40
CA VAL A 342 10.08 -6.75 13.54
C VAL A 342 10.76 -5.48 13.03
N VAL A 343 10.38 -4.33 13.60
CA VAL A 343 11.07 -3.05 13.34
C VAL A 343 12.21 -2.89 14.32
N GLU A 344 13.43 -2.72 13.80
CA GLU A 344 14.62 -2.41 14.56
C GLU A 344 15.28 -1.18 13.94
N ASP A 345 15.50 -0.14 14.75
CA ASP A 345 16.13 1.12 14.31
C ASP A 345 15.46 1.70 13.03
N GLY A 346 14.12 1.73 13.01
CA GLY A 346 13.34 2.24 11.88
C GLY A 346 13.34 1.37 10.61
N MET A 347 13.87 0.15 10.68
CA MET A 347 14.02 -0.75 9.54
C MET A 347 13.41 -2.12 9.81
N VAL A 348 13.08 -2.83 8.72
CA VAL A 348 12.66 -4.23 8.72
C VAL A 348 13.62 -5.04 7.84
N GLU A 349 14.01 -6.23 8.29
CA GLU A 349 14.79 -7.14 7.48
C GLU A 349 14.01 -7.70 6.31
N VAL A 350 14.65 -7.82 5.15
CA VAL A 350 14.06 -8.45 3.96
C VAL A 350 13.98 -9.96 4.20
N PRO A 351 12.79 -10.58 4.05
CA PRO A 351 12.66 -12.03 4.15
C PRO A 351 13.54 -12.75 3.12
N ASN A 352 14.38 -13.67 3.56
CA ASN A 352 15.38 -14.35 2.73
C ASN A 352 15.12 -15.85 2.57
N GLY A 353 13.97 -16.35 3.03
CA GLY A 353 13.52 -17.71 2.78
C GLY A 353 12.97 -17.90 1.34
N PRO A 354 12.76 -19.14 0.89
CA PRO A 354 12.18 -19.43 -0.42
C PRO A 354 10.82 -18.77 -0.62
N GLY A 355 10.54 -18.31 -1.83
CA GLY A 355 9.30 -17.60 -2.16
C GLY A 355 9.31 -16.18 -1.61
N LEU A 356 8.20 -15.79 -0.99
CA LEU A 356 8.10 -14.52 -0.26
C LEU A 356 8.90 -14.52 1.05
N GLY A 357 9.44 -15.69 1.45
CA GLY A 357 10.20 -15.86 2.68
C GLY A 357 9.34 -15.86 3.95
N ILE A 358 8.07 -16.21 3.83
CA ILE A 358 7.10 -16.25 4.92
C ILE A 358 6.50 -17.66 5.09
N ASP A 359 6.07 -17.94 6.31
CA ASP A 359 5.33 -19.15 6.67
C ASP A 359 4.00 -18.75 7.34
N VAL A 360 2.90 -19.02 6.64
CA VAL A 360 1.53 -18.63 7.06
C VAL A 360 0.93 -19.71 7.93
N GLN A 361 0.52 -19.36 9.13
CA GLN A 361 -0.12 -20.24 10.10
C GLN A 361 -1.64 -20.32 9.82
N GLU A 362 -2.03 -21.16 8.86
CA GLU A 362 -3.44 -21.27 8.39
C GLU A 362 -4.44 -21.54 9.52
N HIS A 363 -4.05 -22.31 10.55
CA HIS A 363 -4.92 -22.64 11.68
C HIS A 363 -5.38 -21.40 12.47
N LEU A 364 -4.56 -20.35 12.54
CA LEU A 364 -4.92 -19.10 13.22
C LEU A 364 -6.05 -18.36 12.49
N ILE A 365 -6.16 -18.51 11.18
CA ILE A 365 -7.25 -17.90 10.41
C ILE A 365 -8.58 -18.53 10.82
N GLU A 366 -8.62 -19.86 10.91
CA GLU A 366 -9.81 -20.60 11.31
C GLU A 366 -10.21 -20.30 12.76
N GLU A 367 -9.23 -20.25 13.68
CA GLU A 367 -9.45 -19.95 15.09
C GLU A 367 -10.02 -18.56 15.34
N HIS A 368 -9.76 -17.60 14.45
CA HIS A 368 -10.15 -16.18 14.64
C HIS A 368 -11.21 -15.71 13.64
N MET A 369 -11.91 -16.60 12.95
CA MET A 369 -12.95 -16.23 11.97
C MET A 369 -14.05 -15.34 12.55
N ASP A 370 -14.36 -15.44 13.83
CA ASP A 370 -15.31 -14.56 14.53
C ASP A 370 -14.89 -13.07 14.51
N ALA A 371 -13.60 -12.80 14.28
CA ALA A 371 -13.06 -11.45 14.14
C ALA A 371 -13.15 -10.90 12.70
N TRP A 372 -13.74 -11.64 11.76
CA TRP A 372 -13.97 -11.12 10.41
C TRP A 372 -14.91 -9.93 10.44
N ASN A 373 -14.40 -8.79 10.05
CA ASN A 373 -15.12 -7.52 10.05
C ASN A 373 -14.71 -6.68 8.83
N PRO A 374 -15.23 -6.99 7.64
CA PRO A 374 -14.96 -6.20 6.46
C PRO A 374 -15.53 -4.79 6.67
N HIS A 375 -14.76 -3.79 6.26
CA HIS A 375 -15.23 -2.41 6.37
C HIS A 375 -16.35 -2.16 5.38
N PRO A 376 -17.52 -1.66 5.83
CA PRO A 376 -18.50 -1.11 4.91
C PRO A 376 -17.92 0.14 4.23
N PRO A 377 -18.41 0.51 3.04
CA PRO A 377 -18.03 1.77 2.43
C PRO A 377 -18.25 2.93 3.39
N THR A 378 -17.22 3.75 3.58
CA THR A 378 -17.33 4.96 4.41
C THR A 378 -18.07 6.03 3.61
N LEU A 379 -19.25 6.40 4.06
CA LEU A 379 -20.07 7.44 3.42
C LEU A 379 -19.95 8.73 4.23
N TRP A 380 -19.20 9.67 3.69
CA TRP A 380 -19.10 11.00 4.25
C TRP A 380 -20.06 11.97 3.57
N HIS A 381 -20.61 12.89 4.35
CA HIS A 381 -21.55 13.88 3.86
C HIS A 381 -21.14 15.28 4.29
N HIS A 382 -21.38 16.22 3.41
CA HIS A 382 -21.36 17.64 3.76
C HIS A 382 -22.59 18.04 4.57
N ALA A 383 -22.56 19.23 5.17
CA ALA A 383 -23.67 19.73 5.99
C ALA A 383 -25.01 19.86 5.22
N ASP A 384 -24.98 19.98 3.91
CA ASP A 384 -26.14 20.04 3.03
C ASP A 384 -26.69 18.66 2.62
N GLY A 385 -26.04 17.57 3.10
CA GLY A 385 -26.42 16.19 2.79
C GLY A 385 -25.82 15.62 1.50
N SER A 386 -25.06 16.39 0.73
CA SER A 386 -24.32 15.88 -0.43
C SER A 386 -23.15 15.00 0.01
N HIS A 387 -22.74 14.05 -0.84
CA HIS A 387 -21.59 13.20 -0.56
C HIS A 387 -20.29 14.00 -0.61
N ALA A 388 -19.43 13.76 0.39
CA ALA A 388 -18.06 14.25 0.39
C ALA A 388 -17.12 13.20 -0.20
N GLU A 389 -15.96 13.63 -0.67
CA GLU A 389 -14.89 12.74 -1.12
C GLU A 389 -14.33 11.94 0.06
N TRP A 390 -14.00 10.67 -0.21
CA TRP A 390 -13.48 9.73 0.80
C TRP A 390 -12.09 10.11 1.27
#